data_945755f99dd0791f8e22fa1875a36836
#
_entry.id   945755f99dd0791f8e22fa1875a36836
#
_cell.length_a   1.000
_cell.length_b   1.000
_cell.length_c   1.000
_cell.angle_alpha   90.00
_cell.angle_beta   90.00
_cell.angle_gamma   90.00
#
_symmetry.space_group_name_H-M   'P 1'
#
loop_
_entity.id
_entity.type
_entity.pdbx_description
1 polymer ?
#
loop_
_entity_poly.entity_id
_entity_poly.type
_entity_poly.pdbx_seq_one_letter_code
_entity_poly.pdbx_strand_id
1 'polypeptide(L)'
;MRSKLIEKIFRDTAYVRMGGTSEERRVAEYIRDVCAGLGGEAQFEEFEVDMADIKRAELYVDGKKIECRGYMCCGSGELFAELYYLASDDKRALAACRGKIVLIDGYLGYWKYRDLLANGAVGFITYDGNVNYADRDIDRRELRSYVSQGEKILGVNINAKDAVAIVNANGKYVRMIVEQDEYKGKSQNVVLEIPGETDEIITFTAHYDSTSLSQGAYDNMSGCVGLLSMAEYFIGRENRRTLRFIWCGSEERGLLGSKAYCAAHEEELEKIVLGINIDMIGCIMGGLTSICTAEMRLVNYLSYLGDEIGIPVHAVQEIHSSDSTPFADKGIPTASFCRRAPMGTATIHNSYDTKKLIKTDNMKSDIAFITAFAERMINAVNCPVDRTIPDNMKEKLDEYLLRKRKK
;
A
#
# COMPACT_ATOMS: atom_id res chain seq x y z
N MET A 1 -7.48 -0.40 -23.53
CA MET A 1 -8.44 0.72 -23.25
C MET A 1 -8.12 1.95 -24.09
N ARG A 2 -9.14 2.73 -24.54
CA ARG A 2 -8.95 3.96 -25.29
C ARG A 2 -8.37 5.08 -24.40
N SER A 3 -7.43 5.88 -24.92
CA SER A 3 -6.80 6.97 -24.15
C SER A 3 -7.81 7.92 -23.51
N LYS A 4 -8.93 8.24 -24.17
CA LYS A 4 -9.98 9.09 -23.62
C LYS A 4 -10.63 8.52 -22.35
N LEU A 5 -10.78 7.21 -22.25
CA LEU A 5 -11.32 6.56 -21.06
C LEU A 5 -10.30 6.58 -19.91
N ILE A 6 -9.03 6.32 -20.21
CA ILE A 6 -7.93 6.46 -19.24
C ILE A 6 -7.92 7.86 -18.64
N GLU A 7 -7.92 8.89 -19.46
CA GLU A 7 -7.97 10.29 -19.01
C GLU A 7 -9.21 10.60 -18.16
N LYS A 8 -10.37 10.05 -18.55
CA LYS A 8 -11.61 10.19 -17.79
C LYS A 8 -11.48 9.58 -16.41
N ILE A 9 -10.95 8.35 -16.30
CA ILE A 9 -10.79 7.67 -15.00
C ILE A 9 -9.91 8.52 -14.06
N PHE A 10 -8.72 8.94 -14.51
CA PHE A 10 -7.86 9.77 -13.67
C PHE A 10 -8.51 11.08 -13.22
N ARG A 11 -9.26 11.73 -14.10
CA ARG A 11 -9.97 12.97 -13.77
C ARG A 11 -11.07 12.74 -12.73
N ASP A 12 -11.86 11.69 -12.92
CA ASP A 12 -13.04 11.41 -12.11
C ASP A 12 -12.68 10.84 -10.73
N THR A 13 -11.45 10.33 -10.57
CA THR A 13 -10.92 9.76 -9.32
C THR A 13 -9.82 10.64 -8.66
N ALA A 14 -9.63 11.88 -9.15
CA ALA A 14 -8.60 12.81 -8.68
C ALA A 14 -8.95 13.45 -7.32
N TYR A 15 -9.13 12.65 -6.29
CA TYR A 15 -9.39 13.08 -4.92
C TYR A 15 -8.85 12.06 -3.91
N VAL A 16 -8.64 12.52 -2.68
CA VAL A 16 -8.24 11.65 -1.55
C VAL A 16 -9.35 10.64 -1.28
N ARG A 17 -8.99 9.38 -1.13
CA ARG A 17 -9.92 8.25 -0.97
C ARG A 17 -9.38 7.21 0.03
N MET A 18 -9.09 7.71 1.23
CA MET A 18 -8.51 6.90 2.30
C MET A 18 -9.41 5.70 2.65
N GLY A 19 -8.78 4.56 2.90
CA GLY A 19 -9.45 3.31 3.25
C GLY A 19 -10.47 3.46 4.38
N GLY A 20 -11.68 2.89 4.21
CA GLY A 20 -12.79 2.96 5.15
C GLY A 20 -13.63 4.25 5.07
N THR A 21 -13.38 5.13 4.10
CA THR A 21 -14.14 6.38 3.91
C THR A 21 -15.20 6.27 2.81
N SER A 22 -16.13 7.22 2.78
CA SER A 22 -17.13 7.36 1.71
C SER A 22 -16.48 7.61 0.35
N GLU A 23 -15.33 8.29 0.31
CA GLU A 23 -14.57 8.55 -0.89
C GLU A 23 -13.96 7.27 -1.47
N GLU A 24 -13.46 6.37 -0.62
CA GLU A 24 -13.03 5.03 -1.04
C GLU A 24 -14.22 4.25 -1.64
N ARG A 25 -15.38 4.27 -0.97
CA ARG A 25 -16.59 3.60 -1.47
C ARG A 25 -17.02 4.16 -2.84
N ARG A 26 -16.96 5.46 -3.04
CA ARG A 26 -17.31 6.10 -4.31
C ARG A 26 -16.41 5.65 -5.46
N VAL A 27 -15.10 5.46 -5.22
CA VAL A 27 -14.20 4.91 -6.25
C VAL A 27 -14.49 3.44 -6.50
N ALA A 28 -14.78 2.64 -5.47
CA ALA A 28 -15.18 1.25 -5.66
C ALA A 28 -16.41 1.13 -6.57
N GLU A 29 -17.44 1.95 -6.32
CA GLU A 29 -18.64 2.04 -7.18
C GLU A 29 -18.29 2.46 -8.61
N TYR A 30 -17.41 3.46 -8.77
CA TYR A 30 -16.94 3.89 -10.07
C TYR A 30 -16.22 2.76 -10.84
N ILE A 31 -15.33 1.99 -10.19
CA ILE A 31 -14.63 0.85 -10.79
C ILE A 31 -15.63 -0.22 -11.23
N ARG A 32 -16.59 -0.57 -10.36
CA ARG A 32 -17.66 -1.53 -10.68
C ARG A 32 -18.47 -1.08 -11.91
N ASP A 33 -18.84 0.20 -11.97
CA ASP A 33 -19.62 0.75 -13.08
C ASP A 33 -18.81 0.78 -14.40
N VAL A 34 -17.49 1.02 -14.31
CA VAL A 34 -16.60 0.88 -15.48
C VAL A 34 -16.56 -0.58 -15.94
N CYS A 35 -16.42 -1.55 -15.01
CA CYS A 35 -16.46 -2.98 -15.34
C CYS A 35 -17.77 -3.35 -16.06
N ALA A 36 -18.92 -2.88 -15.56
CA ALA A 36 -20.21 -3.09 -16.20
C ALA A 36 -20.26 -2.50 -17.62
N GLY A 37 -19.71 -1.30 -17.81
CA GLY A 37 -19.57 -0.67 -19.13
C GLY A 37 -18.66 -1.43 -20.11
N LEU A 38 -17.77 -2.28 -19.59
CA LEU A 38 -16.91 -3.17 -20.39
C LEU A 38 -17.57 -4.55 -20.64
N GLY A 39 -18.73 -4.82 -20.06
CA GLY A 39 -19.45 -6.09 -20.15
C GLY A 39 -19.10 -7.12 -19.08
N GLY A 40 -18.46 -6.69 -17.97
CA GLY A 40 -18.14 -7.52 -16.82
C GLY A 40 -19.06 -7.24 -15.63
N GLU A 41 -19.29 -8.23 -14.78
CA GLU A 41 -20.11 -8.11 -13.56
C GLU A 41 -19.21 -8.15 -12.32
N ALA A 42 -18.78 -6.99 -11.85
CA ALA A 42 -17.99 -6.88 -10.65
C ALA A 42 -18.85 -6.76 -9.39
N GLN A 43 -18.43 -7.39 -8.29
CA GLN A 43 -19.12 -7.41 -7.01
C GLN A 43 -18.24 -6.81 -5.90
N PHE A 44 -18.89 -6.39 -4.81
CA PHE A 44 -18.18 -5.94 -3.62
C PHE A 44 -18.02 -7.09 -2.62
N GLU A 45 -16.82 -7.21 -2.07
CA GLU A 45 -16.52 -8.04 -0.92
C GLU A 45 -16.15 -7.13 0.25
N GLU A 46 -17.09 -6.92 1.17
CA GLU A 46 -16.92 -6.01 2.31
C GLU A 46 -16.14 -6.66 3.44
N PHE A 47 -15.33 -5.86 4.14
CA PHE A 47 -14.60 -6.27 5.34
C PHE A 47 -14.54 -5.13 6.36
N GLU A 48 -14.29 -5.47 7.63
CA GLU A 48 -14.18 -4.50 8.71
C GLU A 48 -12.79 -3.84 8.74
N VAL A 49 -12.78 -2.56 9.10
CA VAL A 49 -11.56 -1.77 9.32
C VAL A 49 -11.67 -0.96 10.62
N ASP A 50 -10.55 -0.81 11.34
CA ASP A 50 -10.50 0.07 12.50
C ASP A 50 -10.55 1.53 12.05
N MET A 51 -11.44 2.32 12.62
CA MET A 51 -11.63 3.74 12.27
C MET A 51 -11.58 4.59 13.53
N ALA A 52 -11.24 5.86 13.36
CA ALA A 52 -11.35 6.84 14.43
C ALA A 52 -11.75 8.20 13.87
N ASP A 53 -12.65 8.86 14.61
CA ASP A 53 -13.08 10.21 14.35
C ASP A 53 -12.39 11.15 15.35
N ILE A 54 -11.28 11.76 14.92
CA ILE A 54 -10.45 12.61 15.76
C ILE A 54 -11.15 13.95 15.97
N LYS A 55 -11.62 14.21 17.19
CA LYS A 55 -12.30 15.45 17.59
C LYS A 55 -11.32 16.56 17.90
N ARG A 56 -10.16 16.19 18.50
CA ARG A 56 -9.14 17.15 18.91
C ARG A 56 -7.76 16.51 18.87
N ALA A 57 -6.78 17.22 18.35
CA ALA A 57 -5.36 16.90 18.45
C ALA A 57 -4.58 18.18 18.65
N GLU A 58 -3.85 18.28 19.77
CA GLU A 58 -3.04 19.45 20.09
C GLU A 58 -1.67 19.02 20.61
N LEU A 59 -0.66 19.74 20.17
CA LEU A 59 0.72 19.56 20.60
C LEU A 59 1.31 20.91 20.99
N TYR A 60 1.91 20.97 22.18
CA TYR A 60 2.68 22.12 22.64
C TYR A 60 4.07 21.64 23.03
N VAL A 61 5.09 22.34 22.57
CA VAL A 61 6.49 22.13 22.97
C VAL A 61 6.98 23.41 23.65
N ASP A 62 7.38 23.32 24.91
CA ASP A 62 7.78 24.46 25.77
C ASP A 62 6.76 25.63 25.73
N GLY A 63 5.46 25.26 25.72
CA GLY A 63 4.35 26.19 25.66
C GLY A 63 4.00 26.72 24.26
N LYS A 64 4.83 26.46 23.25
CA LYS A 64 4.54 26.86 21.85
C LYS A 64 3.69 25.80 21.18
N LYS A 65 2.55 26.22 20.60
CA LYS A 65 1.68 25.31 19.82
C LYS A 65 2.37 24.91 18.52
N ILE A 66 2.36 23.62 18.23
CA ILE A 66 2.87 22.99 16.99
C ILE A 66 1.67 22.41 16.25
N GLU A 67 1.59 22.63 14.96
CA GLU A 67 0.56 22.02 14.12
C GLU A 67 0.78 20.50 14.08
N CYS A 68 -0.30 19.73 14.31
CA CYS A 68 -0.23 18.27 14.35
C CYS A 68 -1.53 17.63 13.86
N ARG A 69 -1.44 16.34 13.54
CA ARG A 69 -2.58 15.42 13.38
C ARG A 69 -2.48 14.34 14.45
N GLY A 70 -3.60 13.99 15.07
CA GLY A 70 -3.66 12.83 15.97
C GLY A 70 -3.46 11.53 15.19
N TYR A 71 -2.84 10.55 15.81
CA TYR A 71 -2.85 9.19 15.28
C TYR A 71 -4.23 8.57 15.48
N MET A 72 -4.84 8.05 14.42
CA MET A 72 -6.06 7.28 14.52
C MET A 72 -5.81 6.03 15.37
N CYS A 73 -6.77 5.66 16.18
CA CYS A 73 -6.77 4.44 16.99
C CYS A 73 -5.64 4.36 18.05
N CYS A 74 -5.04 5.49 18.44
CA CYS A 74 -4.02 5.53 19.51
C CYS A 74 -4.61 5.73 20.92
N GLY A 75 -5.94 5.80 21.06
CA GLY A 75 -6.62 6.15 22.30
C GLY A 75 -6.86 7.65 22.45
N SER A 76 -7.48 8.01 23.57
CA SER A 76 -7.77 9.41 23.94
C SER A 76 -7.15 9.76 25.29
N GLY A 77 -6.70 11.00 25.45
CA GLY A 77 -6.16 11.50 26.72
C GLY A 77 -5.32 12.76 26.58
N GLU A 78 -4.74 13.17 27.69
CA GLU A 78 -3.81 14.28 27.80
C GLU A 78 -2.54 13.82 28.50
N LEU A 79 -1.38 14.22 27.98
CA LEU A 79 -0.05 13.94 28.54
C LEU A 79 0.75 15.22 28.69
N PHE A 80 1.54 15.28 29.78
CA PHE A 80 2.60 16.26 29.96
C PHE A 80 3.86 15.54 30.43
N ALA A 81 4.92 15.55 29.61
CA ALA A 81 6.18 14.88 29.92
C ALA A 81 7.37 15.55 29.25
N GLU A 82 8.57 15.12 29.64
CA GLU A 82 9.79 15.51 28.92
C GLU A 82 9.78 14.99 27.49
N LEU A 83 10.31 15.80 26.57
CA LEU A 83 10.59 15.41 25.20
C LEU A 83 11.92 14.68 25.12
N TYR A 84 11.92 13.59 24.33
CA TYR A 84 13.16 12.91 23.97
C TYR A 84 13.21 12.67 22.47
N TYR A 85 14.25 13.15 21.79
CA TYR A 85 14.48 12.82 20.38
C TYR A 85 15.28 11.52 20.28
N LEU A 86 14.64 10.48 19.72
CA LEU A 86 15.22 9.15 19.53
C LEU A 86 15.88 9.07 18.15
N ALA A 87 17.15 9.42 18.09
CA ALA A 87 17.94 9.41 16.86
C ALA A 87 18.52 8.03 16.51
N SER A 88 18.43 7.05 17.41
CA SER A 88 19.00 5.71 17.23
C SER A 88 18.16 4.67 17.97
N ASP A 89 18.07 3.47 17.44
CA ASP A 89 17.37 2.32 18.05
C ASP A 89 18.31 1.45 18.93
N ASP A 90 19.48 1.98 19.33
CA ASP A 90 20.37 1.26 20.24
C ASP A 90 19.79 1.17 21.66
N LYS A 91 20.25 0.18 22.44
CA LYS A 91 19.74 -0.09 23.79
C LYS A 91 19.84 1.09 24.76
N ARG A 92 20.88 1.92 24.64
CA ARG A 92 21.09 3.09 25.50
C ARG A 92 20.10 4.20 25.18
N ALA A 93 19.91 4.49 23.88
CA ALA A 93 18.94 5.47 23.43
C ALA A 93 17.51 5.05 23.79
N LEU A 94 17.16 3.78 23.59
CA LEU A 94 15.85 3.25 23.97
C LEU A 94 15.61 3.32 25.47
N ALA A 95 16.59 3.00 26.33
CA ALA A 95 16.45 3.10 27.79
C ALA A 95 16.18 4.54 28.28
N ALA A 96 16.57 5.56 27.51
CA ALA A 96 16.30 6.96 27.83
C ALA A 96 14.86 7.40 27.53
N CYS A 97 14.04 6.56 26.89
CA CYS A 97 12.63 6.86 26.58
C CYS A 97 11.69 6.81 27.79
N ARG A 98 12.13 6.22 28.92
CA ARG A 98 11.28 5.97 30.08
C ARG A 98 10.63 7.25 30.62
N GLY A 99 9.28 7.25 30.69
CA GLY A 99 8.46 8.35 31.17
C GLY A 99 8.41 9.57 30.25
N LYS A 100 8.90 9.46 29.02
CA LYS A 100 9.00 10.58 28.08
C LYS A 100 8.07 10.44 26.89
N ILE A 101 7.74 11.59 26.28
CA ILE A 101 7.15 11.65 24.95
C ILE A 101 8.30 11.65 23.94
N VAL A 102 8.29 10.67 23.03
CA VAL A 102 9.43 10.39 22.16
C VAL A 102 9.17 10.92 20.75
N LEU A 103 9.97 11.86 20.30
CA LEU A 103 10.06 12.24 18.89
C LEU A 103 10.94 11.18 18.20
N ILE A 104 10.33 10.37 17.35
CA ILE A 104 11.02 9.27 16.69
C ILE A 104 11.56 9.68 15.32
N ASP A 105 12.72 9.12 14.97
CA ASP A 105 13.25 9.25 13.63
C ASP A 105 12.65 8.19 12.70
N GLY A 106 12.11 8.66 11.57
CA GLY A 106 11.51 7.82 10.55
C GLY A 106 10.11 7.27 10.91
N TYR A 107 9.77 6.15 10.29
CA TYR A 107 8.45 5.53 10.37
C TYR A 107 8.24 4.75 11.67
N LEU A 108 7.03 4.84 12.26
CA LEU A 108 6.61 4.04 13.41
C LEU A 108 6.20 2.63 12.95
N GLY A 109 7.18 1.75 12.79
CA GLY A 109 6.92 0.33 12.54
C GLY A 109 6.66 -0.47 13.83
N TYR A 110 6.22 -1.72 13.66
CA TYR A 110 5.91 -2.65 14.74
C TYR A 110 7.03 -2.77 15.78
N TRP A 111 8.26 -3.08 15.35
CA TRP A 111 9.37 -3.29 16.27
C TRP A 111 9.75 -2.02 17.03
N LYS A 112 9.74 -0.86 16.36
CA LYS A 112 10.00 0.43 17.02
C LYS A 112 8.93 0.74 18.07
N TYR A 113 7.66 0.51 17.75
CA TYR A 113 6.58 0.70 18.71
C TYR A 113 6.69 -0.22 19.92
N ARG A 114 6.98 -1.51 19.72
CA ARG A 114 7.21 -2.47 20.82
C ARG A 114 8.43 -2.09 21.67
N ASP A 115 9.51 -1.62 21.05
CA ASP A 115 10.68 -1.14 21.77
C ASP A 115 10.36 0.10 22.64
N LEU A 116 9.55 1.05 22.13
CA LEU A 116 9.10 2.20 22.91
C LEU A 116 8.29 1.78 24.15
N LEU A 117 7.31 0.88 23.96
CA LEU A 117 6.51 0.35 25.07
C LEU A 117 7.38 -0.37 26.11
N ALA A 118 8.25 -1.28 25.66
CA ALA A 118 9.13 -2.06 26.54
C ALA A 118 10.09 -1.16 27.35
N ASN A 119 10.44 0.01 26.83
CA ASN A 119 11.29 0.98 27.51
C ASN A 119 10.51 2.07 28.25
N GLY A 120 9.17 1.96 28.32
CA GLY A 120 8.32 2.81 29.13
C GLY A 120 8.12 4.23 28.59
N ALA A 121 8.16 4.44 27.28
CA ALA A 121 7.69 5.67 26.65
C ALA A 121 6.20 5.88 26.95
N VAL A 122 5.77 7.13 27.19
CA VAL A 122 4.39 7.45 27.55
C VAL A 122 3.59 8.02 26.37
N GLY A 123 4.27 8.46 25.32
CA GLY A 123 3.67 8.96 24.09
C GLY A 123 4.72 9.07 23.00
N PHE A 124 4.29 9.30 21.76
CA PHE A 124 5.19 9.43 20.62
C PHE A 124 4.79 10.56 19.68
N ILE A 125 5.78 11.09 18.98
CA ILE A 125 5.62 12.05 17.87
C ILE A 125 6.35 11.49 16.67
N THR A 126 5.65 11.43 15.54
CA THR A 126 6.23 11.15 14.21
C THR A 126 6.20 12.40 13.36
N TYR A 127 6.86 12.36 12.20
CA TYR A 127 6.79 13.47 11.26
C TYR A 127 6.73 12.98 9.81
N ASP A 128 6.12 13.80 8.97
CA ASP A 128 6.02 13.63 7.53
C ASP A 128 6.51 14.85 6.77
N GLY A 129 6.55 14.68 5.44
CA GLY A 129 6.88 15.75 4.53
C GLY A 129 8.38 15.88 4.30
N ASN A 130 8.74 17.01 3.70
CA ASN A 130 10.11 17.30 3.33
C ASN A 130 10.42 18.76 3.63
N VAL A 131 11.58 19.05 4.19
CA VAL A 131 12.02 20.41 4.52
C VAL A 131 12.11 21.32 3.30
N ASN A 132 12.24 20.76 2.10
CA ASN A 132 12.33 21.50 0.85
C ASN A 132 10.97 21.82 0.21
N TYR A 133 9.86 21.20 0.67
CA TYR A 133 8.53 21.50 0.14
C TYR A 133 8.01 22.83 0.72
N ALA A 134 7.23 23.56 -0.07
CA ALA A 134 6.69 24.86 0.35
C ALA A 134 5.64 24.70 1.45
N ASP A 135 4.79 23.71 1.32
CA ASP A 135 3.70 23.38 2.25
C ASP A 135 4.19 22.66 3.52
N ARG A 136 3.28 22.54 4.47
CA ARG A 136 3.43 21.79 5.72
C ARG A 136 2.35 20.73 5.85
N ASP A 137 2.14 20.00 4.78
CA ASP A 137 1.20 18.88 4.81
C ASP A 137 1.56 17.88 5.91
N ILE A 138 0.56 17.40 6.63
CA ILE A 138 0.70 16.41 7.69
C ILE A 138 -0.27 15.29 7.41
N ASP A 139 0.23 14.09 7.12
CA ASP A 139 -0.59 12.92 6.86
C ASP A 139 -1.35 12.45 8.10
N ARG A 140 -2.55 11.92 7.91
CA ARG A 140 -3.34 11.25 8.96
C ARG A 140 -2.82 9.84 9.14
N ARG A 141 -2.01 9.64 10.15
CA ARG A 141 -1.44 8.33 10.49
C ARG A 141 -2.37 7.52 11.38
N GLU A 142 -2.14 6.22 11.42
CA GLU A 142 -2.90 5.26 12.21
C GLU A 142 -1.97 4.39 13.06
N LEU A 143 -2.34 4.18 14.31
CA LEU A 143 -1.77 3.13 15.13
C LEU A 143 -2.50 1.82 14.82
N ARG A 144 -2.00 1.10 13.82
CA ARG A 144 -2.60 -0.13 13.31
C ARG A 144 -2.71 -1.19 14.40
N SER A 145 -3.78 -1.97 14.40
CA SER A 145 -4.05 -2.99 15.43
C SER A 145 -2.92 -4.02 15.55
N TYR A 146 -2.30 -4.43 14.45
CA TYR A 146 -1.17 -5.35 14.48
C TYR A 146 0.11 -4.72 15.08
N VAL A 147 0.24 -3.39 15.06
CA VAL A 147 1.35 -2.66 15.69
C VAL A 147 1.12 -2.53 17.19
N SER A 148 -0.08 -2.10 17.59
CA SER A 148 -0.43 -1.87 18.99
C SER A 148 -0.63 -3.16 19.78
N GLN A 149 -1.19 -4.19 19.15
CA GLN A 149 -1.62 -5.43 19.82
C GLN A 149 -2.43 -5.17 21.10
N GLY A 150 -3.26 -4.10 21.08
CA GLY A 150 -4.11 -3.68 22.21
C GLY A 150 -3.43 -2.77 23.22
N GLU A 151 -2.11 -2.63 23.19
CA GLU A 151 -1.36 -1.70 24.06
C GLU A 151 -1.22 -0.35 23.34
N LYS A 152 -1.85 0.70 23.85
CA LYS A 152 -1.90 2.01 23.20
C LYS A 152 -1.23 3.08 24.06
N ILE A 153 -0.44 3.94 23.41
CA ILE A 153 0.04 5.21 23.95
C ILE A 153 -0.28 6.31 22.95
N LEU A 154 -0.53 7.52 23.47
CA LEU A 154 -0.93 8.65 22.62
C LEU A 154 0.14 9.01 21.61
N GLY A 155 -0.28 9.36 20.41
CA GLY A 155 0.61 9.75 19.33
C GLY A 155 0.07 10.86 18.46
N VAL A 156 0.97 11.69 17.97
CA VAL A 156 0.68 12.72 16.98
C VAL A 156 1.71 12.69 15.86
N ASN A 157 1.29 13.16 14.69
CA ASN A 157 2.14 13.36 13.53
C ASN A 157 2.29 14.85 13.27
N ILE A 158 3.50 15.31 12.94
CA ILE A 158 3.82 16.70 12.64
C ILE A 158 4.53 16.84 11.29
N ASN A 159 4.75 18.06 10.83
CA ASN A 159 5.56 18.27 9.63
C ASN A 159 7.06 18.20 9.94
N ALA A 160 7.85 17.69 9.01
CA ALA A 160 9.31 17.56 9.13
C ALA A 160 10.00 18.90 9.46
N LYS A 161 9.50 20.04 8.96
CA LYS A 161 10.02 21.38 9.29
C LYS A 161 9.87 21.70 10.76
N ASP A 162 8.74 21.32 11.35
CA ASP A 162 8.48 21.54 12.77
C ASP A 162 9.29 20.57 13.64
N ALA A 163 9.46 19.32 13.22
CA ALA A 163 10.35 18.36 13.88
C ALA A 163 11.79 18.88 13.95
N VAL A 164 12.33 19.36 12.82
CA VAL A 164 13.68 19.97 12.75
C VAL A 164 13.77 21.21 13.65
N ALA A 165 12.74 22.07 13.66
CA ALA A 165 12.72 23.25 14.51
C ALA A 165 12.70 22.91 16.01
N ILE A 166 11.94 21.88 16.41
CA ILE A 166 11.88 21.37 17.78
C ILE A 166 13.25 20.86 18.24
N VAL A 167 13.89 20.03 17.42
CA VAL A 167 15.22 19.48 17.75
C VAL A 167 16.28 20.57 17.80
N ASN A 168 16.28 21.51 16.84
CA ASN A 168 17.21 22.64 16.81
C ASN A 168 17.05 23.59 18.02
N ALA A 169 15.83 23.74 18.54
CA ALA A 169 15.55 24.56 19.72
C ALA A 169 15.83 23.83 21.05
N ASN A 170 16.26 22.55 21.01
CA ASN A 170 16.40 21.70 22.21
C ASN A 170 15.12 21.69 23.06
N GLY A 171 13.95 21.48 22.46
CA GLY A 171 12.66 21.39 23.13
C GLY A 171 12.71 20.41 24.31
N LYS A 172 12.12 20.79 25.45
CA LYS A 172 12.27 20.04 26.71
C LYS A 172 10.99 19.37 27.17
N TYR A 173 9.86 20.05 27.10
CA TYR A 173 8.59 19.58 27.64
C TYR A 173 7.50 19.61 26.59
N VAL A 174 6.70 18.54 26.59
CA VAL A 174 5.58 18.37 25.66
C VAL A 174 4.28 18.24 26.44
N ARG A 175 3.26 19.00 26.01
CA ARG A 175 1.85 18.72 26.30
C ARG A 175 1.19 18.24 25.03
N MET A 176 0.58 17.05 25.08
CA MET A 176 -0.09 16.39 23.98
C MET A 176 -1.53 16.06 24.38
N ILE A 177 -2.49 16.39 23.53
CA ILE A 177 -3.91 16.07 23.71
C ILE A 177 -4.38 15.35 22.45
N VAL A 178 -5.04 14.22 22.62
CA VAL A 178 -5.77 13.51 21.56
C VAL A 178 -7.13 13.09 22.09
N GLU A 179 -8.19 13.50 21.41
CA GLU A 179 -9.57 13.09 21.71
C GLU A 179 -10.18 12.51 20.42
N GLN A 180 -10.61 11.27 20.47
CA GLN A 180 -11.18 10.56 19.31
C GLN A 180 -12.23 9.53 19.73
N ASP A 181 -13.17 9.30 18.82
CA ASP A 181 -14.13 8.19 18.91
C ASP A 181 -13.62 7.08 17.99
N GLU A 182 -13.27 5.94 18.56
CA GLU A 182 -12.82 4.76 17.80
C GLU A 182 -14.00 3.84 17.50
N TYR A 183 -14.08 3.33 16.27
CA TYR A 183 -15.18 2.45 15.85
C TYR A 183 -14.74 1.48 14.76
N LYS A 184 -15.57 0.45 14.51
CA LYS A 184 -15.43 -0.44 13.35
C LYS A 184 -16.17 0.17 12.16
N GLY A 185 -15.41 0.49 11.12
CA GLY A 185 -15.93 0.90 9.82
C GLY A 185 -15.91 -0.25 8.83
N LYS A 186 -16.21 0.04 7.58
CA LYS A 186 -16.20 -0.92 6.47
C LYS A 186 -15.35 -0.41 5.32
N SER A 187 -14.62 -1.33 4.71
CA SER A 187 -14.01 -1.18 3.40
C SER A 187 -14.46 -2.34 2.51
N GLN A 188 -14.05 -2.35 1.26
CA GLN A 188 -14.43 -3.41 0.32
C GLN A 188 -13.39 -3.62 -0.77
N ASN A 189 -13.28 -4.85 -1.24
CA ASN A 189 -12.69 -5.16 -2.53
C ASN A 189 -13.74 -5.07 -3.63
N VAL A 190 -13.31 -4.75 -4.85
CA VAL A 190 -14.15 -4.90 -6.06
C VAL A 190 -13.61 -6.11 -6.82
N VAL A 191 -14.43 -7.14 -6.99
CA VAL A 191 -14.00 -8.41 -7.59
C VAL A 191 -14.77 -8.67 -8.88
N LEU A 192 -14.03 -8.91 -9.97
CA LEU A 192 -14.56 -9.33 -11.25
C LEU A 192 -13.97 -10.68 -11.60
N GLU A 193 -14.82 -11.66 -11.84
CA GLU A 193 -14.41 -12.98 -12.35
C GLU A 193 -14.76 -13.13 -13.82
N ILE A 194 -13.81 -13.66 -14.58
CA ILE A 194 -14.01 -14.10 -15.97
C ILE A 194 -13.75 -15.61 -15.98
N PRO A 195 -14.79 -16.45 -16.13
CA PRO A 195 -14.66 -17.90 -16.13
C PRO A 195 -13.73 -18.39 -17.24
N GLY A 196 -12.93 -19.40 -16.94
CA GLY A 196 -12.08 -20.14 -17.88
C GLY A 196 -12.61 -21.56 -18.15
N GLU A 197 -11.87 -22.31 -18.94
CA GLU A 197 -12.15 -23.72 -19.23
C GLU A 197 -11.77 -24.64 -18.06
N THR A 198 -10.84 -24.19 -17.21
CA THR A 198 -10.36 -24.95 -16.04
C THR A 198 -10.66 -24.21 -14.76
N ASP A 199 -10.59 -24.92 -13.62
CA ASP A 199 -10.74 -24.36 -12.29
C ASP A 199 -9.46 -23.72 -11.73
N GLU A 200 -8.34 -23.79 -12.46
CA GLU A 200 -7.13 -23.03 -12.12
C GLU A 200 -7.37 -21.53 -12.29
N ILE A 201 -6.93 -20.74 -11.31
CA ILE A 201 -7.17 -19.31 -11.24
C ILE A 201 -5.87 -18.54 -11.40
N ILE A 202 -5.90 -17.44 -12.16
CA ILE A 202 -4.90 -16.37 -12.10
C ILE A 202 -5.55 -15.12 -11.52
N THR A 203 -4.98 -14.61 -10.42
CA THR A 203 -5.46 -13.38 -9.81
C THR A 203 -4.70 -12.16 -10.31
N PHE A 204 -5.40 -11.05 -10.43
CA PHE A 204 -4.88 -9.74 -10.79
C PHE A 204 -5.26 -8.76 -9.69
N THR A 205 -4.29 -8.09 -9.09
CA THR A 205 -4.53 -7.17 -7.97
C THR A 205 -3.98 -5.77 -8.24
N ALA A 206 -4.68 -4.75 -7.76
CA ALA A 206 -4.21 -3.37 -7.63
C ALA A 206 -5.08 -2.67 -6.57
N HIS A 207 -4.49 -1.87 -5.70
CA HIS A 207 -5.29 -1.11 -4.74
C HIS A 207 -5.84 0.17 -5.34
N TYR A 208 -6.97 0.63 -4.81
CA TYR A 208 -7.64 1.84 -5.29
C TYR A 208 -7.79 2.91 -4.22
N ASP A 209 -7.48 2.61 -2.96
CA ASP A 209 -7.41 3.61 -1.89
C ASP A 209 -6.16 4.50 -2.03
N SER A 210 -6.04 5.50 -1.19
CA SER A 210 -4.88 6.39 -1.13
C SER A 210 -4.63 6.83 0.31
N THR A 211 -3.44 7.38 0.58
CA THR A 211 -3.18 8.06 1.86
C THR A 211 -4.00 9.34 2.01
N SER A 212 -4.01 9.94 3.20
CA SER A 212 -4.88 11.07 3.53
C SER A 212 -4.53 12.39 2.82
N LEU A 213 -3.37 12.47 2.16
CA LEU A 213 -2.90 13.65 1.44
C LEU A 213 -2.85 13.43 -0.08
N SER A 214 -2.80 12.18 -0.52
CA SER A 214 -2.56 11.83 -1.90
C SER A 214 -3.86 11.68 -2.70
N GLN A 215 -3.87 12.19 -3.93
CA GLN A 215 -4.86 11.79 -4.92
C GLN A 215 -4.60 10.38 -5.45
N GLY A 216 -3.44 9.78 -5.14
CA GLY A 216 -3.08 8.43 -5.51
C GLY A 216 -3.20 8.17 -7.02
N ALA A 217 -2.69 9.08 -7.86
CA ALA A 217 -2.77 8.91 -9.29
C ALA A 217 -1.74 7.89 -9.77
N TYR A 218 -0.50 8.01 -9.30
CA TYR A 218 0.55 7.05 -9.54
C TYR A 218 0.41 5.87 -8.58
N ASP A 219 0.18 6.14 -7.32
CA ASP A 219 -0.02 5.18 -6.24
C ASP A 219 -1.48 5.21 -5.72
N ASN A 220 -2.48 4.37 -6.23
CA ASN A 220 -2.25 3.43 -7.31
C ASN A 220 -3.44 3.40 -8.29
N MET A 221 -4.02 4.54 -8.65
CA MET A 221 -5.01 4.56 -9.73
C MET A 221 -4.41 4.11 -11.06
N SER A 222 -3.08 4.23 -11.22
CA SER A 222 -2.37 3.74 -12.40
C SER A 222 -2.48 2.22 -12.55
N GLY A 223 -2.33 1.47 -11.47
CA GLY A 223 -2.55 0.02 -11.43
C GLY A 223 -4.01 -0.35 -11.68
N CYS A 224 -4.95 0.41 -11.09
CA CYS A 224 -6.38 0.21 -11.33
C CYS A 224 -6.75 0.34 -12.82
N VAL A 225 -6.22 1.35 -13.50
CA VAL A 225 -6.37 1.52 -14.96
C VAL A 225 -5.73 0.36 -15.71
N GLY A 226 -4.59 -0.15 -15.24
CA GLY A 226 -3.95 -1.36 -15.74
C GLY A 226 -4.90 -2.55 -15.72
N LEU A 227 -5.47 -2.85 -14.54
CA LEU A 227 -6.42 -3.94 -14.36
C LEU A 227 -7.66 -3.77 -15.24
N LEU A 228 -8.26 -2.58 -15.27
CA LEU A 228 -9.42 -2.28 -16.12
C LEU A 228 -9.12 -2.48 -17.60
N SER A 229 -7.90 -2.13 -18.04
CA SER A 229 -7.47 -2.32 -19.43
C SER A 229 -7.28 -3.78 -19.77
N MET A 230 -6.77 -4.58 -18.83
CA MET A 230 -6.62 -6.02 -19.00
C MET A 230 -7.98 -6.73 -18.95
N ALA A 231 -8.87 -6.33 -18.03
CA ALA A 231 -10.24 -6.85 -17.99
C ALA A 231 -10.96 -6.61 -19.34
N GLU A 232 -10.89 -5.38 -19.90
CA GLU A 232 -11.41 -5.08 -21.25
C GLU A 232 -10.83 -6.01 -22.33
N TYR A 233 -9.55 -6.37 -22.21
CA TYR A 233 -8.90 -7.26 -23.18
C TYR A 233 -9.41 -8.70 -23.09
N PHE A 234 -9.63 -9.23 -21.88
CA PHE A 234 -9.98 -10.63 -21.65
C PHE A 234 -11.49 -10.92 -21.62
N ILE A 235 -12.35 -9.92 -21.36
CA ILE A 235 -13.81 -10.08 -21.42
C ILE A 235 -14.22 -10.51 -22.82
N GLY A 236 -15.03 -11.58 -22.91
CA GLY A 236 -15.55 -12.13 -24.17
C GLY A 236 -14.53 -12.94 -24.98
N ARG A 237 -13.33 -13.21 -24.44
CA ARG A 237 -12.35 -14.12 -25.02
C ARG A 237 -12.44 -15.51 -24.37
N GLU A 238 -12.05 -16.51 -25.11
CA GLU A 238 -11.82 -17.85 -24.56
C GLU A 238 -10.54 -17.82 -23.75
N ASN A 239 -10.61 -18.17 -22.48
CA ASN A 239 -9.51 -18.23 -21.54
C ASN A 239 -9.42 -19.65 -20.99
N ARG A 240 -8.23 -20.23 -21.00
CA ARG A 240 -8.06 -21.57 -20.42
C ARG A 240 -8.24 -21.57 -18.91
N ARG A 241 -7.69 -20.57 -18.20
CA ARG A 241 -7.80 -20.41 -16.75
C ARG A 241 -8.82 -19.35 -16.40
N THR A 242 -9.47 -19.50 -15.27
CA THR A 242 -10.31 -18.48 -14.67
C THR A 242 -9.48 -17.27 -14.25
N LEU A 243 -9.95 -16.08 -14.57
CA LEU A 243 -9.30 -14.82 -14.24
C LEU A 243 -10.09 -14.11 -13.15
N ARG A 244 -9.39 -13.69 -12.09
CA ARG A 244 -10.01 -12.97 -10.99
C ARG A 244 -9.31 -11.64 -10.79
N PHE A 245 -9.98 -10.56 -11.17
CA PHE A 245 -9.51 -9.19 -11.00
C PHE A 245 -10.01 -8.66 -9.67
N ILE A 246 -9.11 -8.15 -8.86
CA ILE A 246 -9.37 -7.69 -7.49
C ILE A 246 -8.81 -6.29 -7.34
N TRP A 247 -9.66 -5.29 -7.34
CA TRP A 247 -9.28 -3.95 -6.91
C TRP A 247 -9.38 -3.92 -5.39
N CYS A 248 -8.24 -3.87 -4.72
CA CYS A 248 -8.13 -3.99 -3.27
C CYS A 248 -8.42 -2.66 -2.58
N GLY A 249 -9.27 -2.66 -1.55
CA GLY A 249 -9.48 -1.53 -0.67
C GLY A 249 -8.50 -1.53 0.49
N SER A 250 -8.25 -0.34 1.06
CA SER A 250 -7.48 -0.16 2.29
C SER A 250 -6.09 -0.82 2.29
N GLU A 251 -5.40 -0.83 1.15
CA GLU A 251 -4.03 -1.31 1.02
C GLU A 251 -3.08 -0.47 1.86
N GLU A 252 -3.18 0.86 1.74
CA GLU A 252 -2.38 1.87 2.43
C GLU A 252 -2.46 1.77 3.96
N ARG A 253 -3.46 1.08 4.46
CA ARG A 253 -3.69 0.80 5.87
C ARG A 253 -3.10 -0.53 6.33
N GLY A 254 -2.36 -1.22 5.46
CA GLY A 254 -1.63 -2.45 5.75
C GLY A 254 -2.13 -3.68 5.03
N LEU A 255 -2.40 -3.56 3.74
CA LEU A 255 -2.81 -4.66 2.86
C LEU A 255 -4.15 -5.28 3.30
N LEU A 256 -5.10 -4.45 3.80
CA LEU A 256 -6.29 -4.99 4.47
C LEU A 256 -7.19 -5.71 3.47
N GLY A 257 -7.39 -5.17 2.26
CA GLY A 257 -8.23 -5.77 1.23
C GLY A 257 -7.71 -7.13 0.75
N SER A 258 -6.45 -7.21 0.38
CA SER A 258 -5.84 -8.47 -0.07
C SER A 258 -5.76 -9.52 1.05
N LYS A 259 -5.53 -9.11 2.30
CA LYS A 259 -5.62 -10.01 3.48
C LYS A 259 -7.04 -10.52 3.69
N ALA A 260 -8.05 -9.64 3.61
CA ALA A 260 -9.46 -10.02 3.77
C ALA A 260 -9.88 -10.99 2.65
N TYR A 261 -9.45 -10.74 1.41
CA TYR A 261 -9.69 -11.62 0.29
C TYR A 261 -9.10 -13.02 0.53
N CYS A 262 -7.81 -13.11 0.90
CA CYS A 262 -7.16 -14.39 1.18
C CYS A 262 -7.82 -15.15 2.34
N ALA A 263 -8.35 -14.45 3.34
CA ALA A 263 -9.07 -15.07 4.44
C ALA A 263 -10.47 -15.56 4.04
N ALA A 264 -11.20 -14.80 3.24
CA ALA A 264 -12.54 -15.16 2.78
C ALA A 264 -12.55 -16.33 1.78
N HIS A 265 -11.47 -16.50 0.99
CA HIS A 265 -11.35 -17.50 -0.06
C HIS A 265 -10.31 -18.59 0.26
N GLU A 266 -10.05 -18.86 1.55
CA GLU A 266 -8.98 -19.80 1.98
C GLU A 266 -9.09 -21.17 1.31
N GLU A 267 -10.30 -21.71 1.12
CA GLU A 267 -10.56 -23.00 0.48
C GLU A 267 -10.26 -23.02 -1.03
N GLU A 268 -10.21 -21.84 -1.68
CA GLU A 268 -9.95 -21.73 -3.12
C GLU A 268 -8.51 -21.35 -3.44
N LEU A 269 -7.72 -20.95 -2.44
CA LEU A 269 -6.35 -20.45 -2.66
C LEU A 269 -5.46 -21.47 -3.37
N GLU A 270 -5.69 -22.77 -3.14
CA GLU A 270 -4.95 -23.86 -3.82
C GLU A 270 -5.18 -23.90 -5.33
N LYS A 271 -6.29 -23.31 -5.84
CA LYS A 271 -6.57 -23.21 -7.27
C LYS A 271 -5.82 -22.06 -7.93
N ILE A 272 -5.32 -21.09 -7.15
CA ILE A 272 -4.60 -19.94 -7.67
C ILE A 272 -3.18 -20.36 -8.03
N VAL A 273 -2.87 -20.30 -9.32
CA VAL A 273 -1.56 -20.73 -9.85
C VAL A 273 -0.55 -19.60 -9.92
N LEU A 274 -1.03 -18.35 -10.01
CA LEU A 274 -0.19 -17.14 -10.08
C LEU A 274 -0.99 -15.92 -9.65
N GLY A 275 -0.39 -15.07 -8.84
CA GLY A 275 -0.85 -13.70 -8.58
C GLY A 275 -0.07 -12.68 -9.42
N ILE A 276 -0.77 -11.82 -10.13
CA ILE A 276 -0.21 -10.70 -10.89
C ILE A 276 -0.68 -9.40 -10.22
N ASN A 277 0.24 -8.65 -9.65
CA ASN A 277 -0.06 -7.38 -9.01
C ASN A 277 0.46 -6.21 -9.85
N ILE A 278 -0.32 -5.13 -9.93
CA ILE A 278 0.08 -3.92 -10.64
C ILE A 278 0.02 -2.76 -9.66
N ASP A 279 1.20 -2.20 -9.40
CA ASP A 279 1.32 -1.14 -8.42
C ASP A 279 2.34 -0.09 -8.88
N MET A 280 1.82 1.12 -9.19
CA MET A 280 2.60 2.24 -9.71
C MET A 280 3.18 2.04 -11.11
N ILE A 281 2.33 1.96 -12.15
CA ILE A 281 2.77 1.92 -13.55
C ILE A 281 2.63 3.27 -14.25
N GLY A 282 3.20 3.38 -15.45
CA GLY A 282 3.02 4.53 -16.34
C GLY A 282 3.75 5.82 -15.93
N CYS A 283 4.61 5.81 -14.91
CA CYS A 283 5.37 7.01 -14.53
C CYS A 283 6.16 7.57 -15.71
N ILE A 284 6.32 8.90 -15.75
CA ILE A 284 7.04 9.61 -16.83
C ILE A 284 8.47 9.08 -16.98
N MET A 285 9.16 8.85 -15.87
CA MET A 285 10.54 8.36 -15.83
C MET A 285 10.60 6.95 -15.24
N GLY A 286 11.74 6.31 -15.45
CA GLY A 286 11.99 4.95 -14.97
C GLY A 286 11.65 3.87 -15.99
N GLY A 287 11.97 2.63 -15.64
CA GLY A 287 11.71 1.42 -16.44
C GLY A 287 10.69 0.51 -15.76
N LEU A 288 10.01 -0.32 -16.55
CA LEU A 288 9.15 -1.36 -16.04
C LEU A 288 9.98 -2.37 -15.25
N THR A 289 9.57 -2.65 -14.05
CA THR A 289 10.18 -3.63 -13.15
C THR A 289 9.15 -4.68 -12.77
N SER A 290 9.56 -5.95 -12.73
CA SER A 290 8.78 -7.03 -12.13
C SER A 290 9.49 -7.54 -10.89
N ILE A 291 8.79 -7.52 -9.76
CA ILE A 291 9.28 -8.02 -8.48
C ILE A 291 8.55 -9.33 -8.20
N CYS A 292 9.31 -10.44 -8.24
CA CYS A 292 8.75 -11.77 -8.15
C CYS A 292 8.99 -12.39 -6.77
N THR A 293 7.91 -12.72 -6.07
CA THR A 293 7.96 -13.63 -4.92
C THR A 293 7.65 -15.02 -5.44
N ALA A 294 8.63 -15.63 -6.08
CA ALA A 294 8.52 -16.89 -6.82
C ALA A 294 9.90 -17.48 -7.08
N GLU A 295 9.96 -18.64 -7.71
CA GLU A 295 11.21 -19.26 -8.17
C GLU A 295 11.91 -18.40 -9.26
N MET A 296 13.22 -18.45 -9.34
CA MET A 296 14.04 -17.73 -10.33
C MET A 296 13.63 -18.01 -11.78
N ARG A 297 12.99 -19.13 -12.03
CA ARG A 297 12.43 -19.48 -13.35
C ARG A 297 11.45 -18.43 -13.85
N LEU A 298 10.59 -17.88 -12.97
CA LEU A 298 9.67 -16.81 -13.34
C LEU A 298 10.41 -15.51 -13.67
N VAL A 299 11.43 -15.16 -12.90
CA VAL A 299 12.27 -13.97 -13.14
C VAL A 299 12.93 -14.05 -14.52
N ASN A 300 13.55 -15.20 -14.83
CA ASN A 300 14.20 -15.42 -16.12
C ASN A 300 13.19 -15.40 -17.28
N TYR A 301 12.01 -16.00 -17.09
CA TYR A 301 10.94 -15.98 -18.10
C TYR A 301 10.53 -14.55 -18.45
N LEU A 302 10.30 -13.70 -17.46
CA LEU A 302 9.93 -12.30 -17.66
C LEU A 302 11.01 -11.51 -18.42
N SER A 303 12.28 -11.75 -18.10
CA SER A 303 13.39 -11.12 -18.82
C SER A 303 13.44 -11.54 -20.29
N TYR A 304 13.35 -12.85 -20.58
CA TYR A 304 13.32 -13.35 -21.96
C TYR A 304 12.10 -12.86 -22.73
N LEU A 305 10.93 -12.79 -22.08
CA LEU A 305 9.73 -12.24 -22.71
C LEU A 305 9.91 -10.76 -23.07
N GLY A 306 10.58 -9.99 -22.22
CA GLY A 306 10.90 -8.60 -22.49
C GLY A 306 11.74 -8.45 -23.77
N ASP A 307 12.77 -9.28 -23.92
CA ASP A 307 13.60 -9.32 -25.13
C ASP A 307 12.80 -9.77 -26.35
N GLU A 308 11.97 -10.83 -26.19
CA GLU A 308 11.13 -11.37 -27.29
C GLU A 308 10.18 -10.34 -27.89
N ILE A 309 9.48 -9.58 -27.02
CA ILE A 309 8.46 -8.62 -27.48
C ILE A 309 8.97 -7.19 -27.63
N GLY A 310 10.25 -6.95 -27.32
CA GLY A 310 10.90 -5.65 -27.46
C GLY A 310 10.43 -4.59 -26.44
N ILE A 311 9.91 -5.00 -25.29
CA ILE A 311 9.54 -4.12 -24.16
C ILE A 311 10.44 -4.47 -22.97
N PRO A 312 11.48 -3.67 -22.69
CA PRO A 312 12.41 -3.97 -21.59
C PRO A 312 11.71 -4.05 -20.23
N VAL A 313 11.99 -5.11 -19.48
CA VAL A 313 11.56 -5.28 -18.10
C VAL A 313 12.76 -5.66 -17.23
N HIS A 314 12.87 -5.06 -16.06
CA HIS A 314 13.82 -5.44 -15.04
C HIS A 314 13.16 -6.38 -14.04
N ALA A 315 13.36 -7.68 -14.20
CA ALA A 315 12.79 -8.68 -13.32
C ALA A 315 13.76 -9.04 -12.18
N VAL A 316 13.26 -9.10 -10.94
CA VAL A 316 14.05 -9.44 -9.75
C VAL A 316 13.27 -10.36 -8.81
N GLN A 317 13.98 -11.20 -8.07
CA GLN A 317 13.40 -12.02 -7.00
C GLN A 317 13.46 -11.24 -5.67
N GLU A 318 12.32 -10.72 -5.21
CA GLU A 318 12.21 -9.93 -3.99
C GLU A 318 10.77 -9.92 -3.47
N ILE A 319 10.55 -9.41 -2.24
CA ILE A 319 9.23 -9.08 -1.71
C ILE A 319 8.88 -7.64 -2.12
N HIS A 320 7.70 -7.47 -2.69
CA HIS A 320 7.12 -6.14 -2.90
C HIS A 320 6.08 -5.89 -1.80
N SER A 321 6.22 -4.76 -1.09
CA SER A 321 5.23 -4.35 -0.07
C SER A 321 3.96 -3.86 -0.76
N SER A 322 3.12 -4.76 -1.18
CA SER A 322 1.89 -4.51 -1.92
C SER A 322 0.93 -5.71 -1.83
N ASP A 323 -0.21 -5.67 -2.47
CA ASP A 323 -1.29 -6.68 -2.43
C ASP A 323 -0.86 -8.10 -2.85
N SER A 324 0.29 -8.25 -3.51
CA SER A 324 0.89 -9.57 -3.79
C SER A 324 1.37 -10.31 -2.55
N THR A 325 1.73 -9.59 -1.47
CA THR A 325 2.34 -10.19 -0.28
C THR A 325 1.42 -11.15 0.47
N PRO A 326 0.12 -10.85 0.72
CA PRO A 326 -0.78 -11.81 1.37
C PRO A 326 -0.98 -13.09 0.58
N PHE A 327 -0.98 -13.03 -0.75
CA PHE A 327 -1.03 -14.22 -1.61
C PHE A 327 0.26 -15.04 -1.52
N ALA A 328 1.42 -14.37 -1.56
CA ALA A 328 2.71 -15.04 -1.40
C ALA A 328 2.84 -15.71 -0.02
N ASP A 329 2.29 -15.12 1.03
CA ASP A 329 2.23 -15.71 2.38
C ASP A 329 1.42 -17.01 2.43
N LYS A 330 0.43 -17.14 1.56
CA LYS A 330 -0.36 -18.37 1.38
C LYS A 330 0.28 -19.37 0.40
N GLY A 331 1.52 -19.15 -0.01
CA GLY A 331 2.28 -20.04 -0.89
C GLY A 331 2.01 -19.86 -2.37
N ILE A 332 1.29 -18.80 -2.76
CA ILE A 332 0.97 -18.50 -4.16
C ILE A 332 2.13 -17.68 -4.75
N PRO A 333 2.78 -18.15 -5.84
CA PRO A 333 3.80 -17.36 -6.53
C PRO A 333 3.21 -16.07 -7.09
N THR A 334 3.95 -14.96 -6.98
CA THR A 334 3.47 -13.66 -7.43
C THR A 334 4.48 -12.92 -8.28
N ALA A 335 3.98 -12.11 -9.22
CA ALA A 335 4.73 -11.13 -9.99
C ALA A 335 4.08 -9.77 -9.82
N SER A 336 4.75 -8.84 -9.15
CA SER A 336 4.31 -7.45 -8.98
C SER A 336 5.00 -6.57 -10.01
N PHE A 337 4.23 -5.77 -10.74
CA PHE A 337 4.72 -4.87 -11.77
C PHE A 337 4.63 -3.41 -11.31
N CYS A 338 5.73 -2.69 -11.46
CA CYS A 338 5.79 -1.25 -11.21
C CYS A 338 6.76 -0.58 -12.20
N ARG A 339 6.54 0.71 -12.45
CA ARG A 339 7.52 1.55 -13.15
C ARG A 339 8.15 2.49 -12.14
N ARG A 340 9.27 2.06 -11.54
CA ARG A 340 9.93 2.82 -10.48
C ARG A 340 10.52 4.11 -11.02
N ALA A 341 10.01 5.23 -10.50
CA ALA A 341 10.60 6.53 -10.74
C ALA A 341 11.99 6.62 -10.10
N PRO A 342 13.00 7.23 -10.76
CA PRO A 342 14.25 7.56 -10.12
C PRO A 342 14.04 8.50 -8.94
N MET A 343 14.90 8.38 -7.91
CA MET A 343 14.81 9.20 -6.71
C MET A 343 14.67 10.70 -7.03
N GLY A 344 13.70 11.36 -6.41
CA GLY A 344 13.44 12.79 -6.59
C GLY A 344 12.65 13.17 -7.85
N THR A 345 12.25 12.22 -8.71
CA THR A 345 11.49 12.51 -9.93
C THR A 345 9.99 12.27 -9.81
N ALA A 346 9.56 11.50 -8.84
CA ALA A 346 8.18 11.33 -8.42
C ALA A 346 8.13 11.08 -6.91
N THR A 347 6.99 11.39 -6.31
CA THR A 347 6.73 11.15 -4.90
C THR A 347 5.35 10.55 -4.73
N ILE A 348 5.16 9.77 -3.69
CA ILE A 348 3.90 9.14 -3.29
C ILE A 348 3.51 9.59 -1.88
N HIS A 349 2.31 9.28 -1.43
CA HIS A 349 1.79 9.57 -0.08
C HIS A 349 1.75 11.07 0.28
N ASN A 350 1.64 11.94 -0.72
CA ASN A 350 1.55 13.39 -0.55
C ASN A 350 0.73 14.05 -1.68
N SER A 351 0.50 15.36 -1.56
CA SER A 351 -0.31 16.16 -2.50
C SER A 351 0.28 16.25 -3.93
N TYR A 352 1.52 15.85 -4.13
CA TYR A 352 2.19 15.86 -5.44
C TYR A 352 1.95 14.60 -6.27
N ASP A 353 1.40 13.54 -5.69
CA ASP A 353 0.99 12.35 -6.45
C ASP A 353 -0.29 12.65 -7.24
N THR A 354 -0.10 13.18 -8.40
CA THR A 354 -1.16 13.59 -9.31
C THR A 354 -0.93 12.97 -10.69
N LYS A 355 -1.94 13.05 -11.54
CA LYS A 355 -1.86 12.60 -12.94
C LYS A 355 -0.68 13.19 -13.72
N LYS A 356 -0.08 14.28 -13.26
CA LYS A 356 1.13 14.86 -13.88
C LYS A 356 2.35 13.95 -13.85
N LEU A 357 2.37 12.96 -12.94
CA LEU A 357 3.42 11.95 -12.86
C LEU A 357 3.28 10.85 -13.93
N ILE A 358 2.14 10.76 -14.60
CA ILE A 358 1.78 9.67 -15.52
C ILE A 358 1.94 10.10 -16.98
N LYS A 359 2.67 9.30 -17.76
CA LYS A 359 2.75 9.38 -19.22
C LYS A 359 1.93 8.25 -19.85
N THR A 360 0.93 8.60 -20.60
CA THR A 360 -0.02 7.63 -21.20
C THR A 360 0.67 6.59 -22.08
N ASP A 361 1.72 6.95 -22.82
CA ASP A 361 2.46 6.01 -23.66
C ASP A 361 3.24 4.99 -22.83
N ASN A 362 3.88 5.42 -21.72
CA ASN A 362 4.55 4.51 -20.81
C ASN A 362 3.54 3.54 -20.17
N MET A 363 2.38 4.07 -19.72
CA MET A 363 1.31 3.24 -19.17
C MET A 363 0.82 2.19 -20.19
N LYS A 364 0.60 2.57 -21.44
CA LYS A 364 0.21 1.64 -22.50
C LYS A 364 1.28 0.57 -22.76
N SER A 365 2.55 0.96 -22.77
CA SER A 365 3.66 0.03 -22.91
C SER A 365 3.74 -0.96 -21.76
N ASP A 366 3.58 -0.47 -20.51
CA ASP A 366 3.58 -1.33 -19.33
C ASP A 366 2.41 -2.32 -19.36
N ILE A 367 1.19 -1.83 -19.66
CA ILE A 367 0.00 -2.67 -19.79
C ILE A 367 0.17 -3.70 -20.91
N ALA A 368 0.76 -3.32 -22.05
CA ALA A 368 0.99 -4.24 -23.16
C ALA A 368 1.91 -5.39 -22.76
N PHE A 369 3.01 -5.11 -22.03
CA PHE A 369 3.90 -6.14 -21.50
C PHE A 369 3.17 -7.08 -20.53
N ILE A 370 2.48 -6.50 -19.54
CA ILE A 370 1.79 -7.27 -18.48
C ILE A 370 0.68 -8.13 -19.11
N THR A 371 -0.05 -7.59 -20.08
CA THR A 371 -1.09 -8.34 -20.80
C THR A 371 -0.50 -9.50 -21.60
N ALA A 372 0.60 -9.27 -22.32
CA ALA A 372 1.28 -10.31 -23.08
C ALA A 372 1.84 -11.43 -22.17
N PHE A 373 2.36 -11.07 -21.00
CA PHE A 373 2.76 -12.04 -19.97
C PHE A 373 1.55 -12.84 -19.46
N ALA A 374 0.50 -12.14 -19.06
CA ALA A 374 -0.71 -12.76 -18.52
C ALA A 374 -1.34 -13.72 -19.54
N GLU A 375 -1.48 -13.32 -20.81
CA GLU A 375 -2.07 -14.15 -21.86
C GLU A 375 -1.32 -15.48 -22.04
N ARG A 376 0.02 -15.46 -21.93
CA ARG A 376 0.84 -16.68 -21.96
C ARG A 376 0.60 -17.58 -20.76
N MET A 377 0.49 -16.99 -19.55
CA MET A 377 0.21 -17.74 -18.33
C MET A 377 -1.22 -18.31 -18.31
N ILE A 378 -2.18 -17.54 -18.79
CA ILE A 378 -3.60 -17.93 -18.87
C ILE A 378 -3.79 -19.12 -19.80
N ASN A 379 -3.19 -19.08 -21.00
CA ASN A 379 -3.49 -20.03 -22.08
C ASN A 379 -2.48 -21.17 -22.22
N ALA A 380 -1.39 -21.16 -21.45
CA ALA A 380 -0.44 -22.27 -21.42
C ALA A 380 -1.13 -23.58 -20.99
N VAL A 381 -0.86 -24.69 -21.68
CA VAL A 381 -1.38 -26.02 -21.32
C VAL A 381 -1.03 -26.35 -19.86
N ASN A 382 0.25 -26.18 -19.50
CA ASN A 382 0.72 -26.19 -18.13
C ASN A 382 1.24 -24.81 -17.80
N CYS A 383 0.75 -24.21 -16.73
CA CYS A 383 1.28 -22.91 -16.28
C CYS A 383 2.77 -23.07 -15.98
N PRO A 384 3.66 -22.30 -16.66
CA PRO A 384 5.11 -22.49 -16.49
C PRO A 384 5.67 -21.84 -15.22
N VAL A 385 4.83 -21.66 -14.21
CA VAL A 385 5.19 -21.11 -12.89
C VAL A 385 5.15 -22.23 -11.87
N ASP A 386 6.25 -22.41 -11.15
CA ASP A 386 6.31 -23.37 -10.05
C ASP A 386 5.44 -22.88 -8.89
N ARG A 387 4.52 -23.72 -8.41
CA ARG A 387 3.58 -23.41 -7.30
C ARG A 387 4.26 -23.49 -5.94
N THR A 388 5.44 -22.89 -5.83
CA THR A 388 6.22 -22.89 -4.60
C THR A 388 6.84 -21.52 -4.37
N ILE A 389 6.90 -21.14 -3.10
CA ILE A 389 7.70 -20.00 -2.67
C ILE A 389 9.04 -20.55 -2.18
N PRO A 390 10.19 -20.15 -2.77
CA PRO A 390 11.49 -20.64 -2.34
C PRO A 390 11.83 -20.18 -0.92
N ASP A 391 12.67 -20.97 -0.22
CA ASP A 391 12.92 -20.76 1.19
C ASP A 391 13.54 -19.40 1.52
N ASN A 392 14.40 -18.88 0.64
CA ASN A 392 14.94 -17.53 0.78
C ASN A 392 13.85 -16.44 0.70
N MET A 393 12.77 -16.69 -0.02
CA MET A 393 11.62 -15.76 -0.08
C MET A 393 10.71 -15.96 1.14
N LYS A 394 10.52 -17.17 1.64
CA LYS A 394 9.79 -17.41 2.90
C LYS A 394 10.45 -16.68 4.07
N GLU A 395 11.79 -16.73 4.17
CA GLU A 395 12.53 -15.98 5.20
C GLU A 395 12.28 -14.48 5.11
N LYS A 396 12.30 -13.90 3.89
CA LYS A 396 12.00 -12.48 3.67
C LYS A 396 10.54 -12.15 3.97
N LEU A 397 9.59 -13.04 3.66
CA LEU A 397 8.18 -12.89 4.03
C LEU A 397 8.01 -12.87 5.55
N ASP A 398 8.68 -13.75 6.29
CA ASP A 398 8.62 -13.76 7.76
C ASP A 398 9.16 -12.46 8.36
N GLU A 399 10.22 -11.89 7.79
CA GLU A 399 10.74 -10.57 8.20
C GLU A 399 9.73 -9.45 7.87
N TYR A 400 9.17 -9.45 6.67
CA TYR A 400 8.19 -8.46 6.22
C TYR A 400 6.89 -8.54 7.04
N LEU A 401 6.40 -9.75 7.31
CA LEU A 401 5.19 -9.99 8.10
C LEU A 401 5.42 -9.92 9.61
N LEU A 402 6.61 -9.48 10.03
CA LEU A 402 6.97 -9.24 11.44
C LEU A 402 6.99 -10.49 12.32
N ARG A 403 7.03 -11.68 11.74
CA ARG A 403 7.20 -12.95 12.46
C ARG A 403 8.63 -13.10 12.97
N LYS A 404 9.56 -12.45 12.31
CA LYS A 404 10.99 -12.44 12.63
C LYS A 404 11.51 -11.01 12.53
N ARG A 405 12.33 -10.58 13.51
CA ARG A 405 13.00 -9.28 13.46
C ARG A 405 14.16 -9.37 12.46
N LYS A 406 14.23 -8.42 11.54
CA LYS A 406 15.39 -8.29 10.64
C LYS A 406 16.66 -8.10 11.47
N LYS A 407 17.69 -8.92 11.18
CA LYS A 407 18.98 -8.88 11.89
C LYS A 407 19.79 -7.64 11.55
#